data_630ca5951011321719080e0d8037d0ba
#
_entry.id   630ca5951011321719080e0d8037d0ba
#
_cell.length_a   1.000
_cell.length_b   1.000
_cell.length_c   1.000
_cell.angle_alpha   90.00
_cell.angle_beta   90.00
_cell.angle_gamma   90.00
#
_symmetry.space_group_name_H-M   'P 1'
#
loop_
_entity.id
_entity.type
_entity.pdbx_description
1 polymer ?
#
loop_
_entity_poly.entity_id
_entity_poly.type
_entity_poly.pdbx_seq_one_letter_code
_entity_poly.pdbx_strand_id
1 'polypeptide(L)'
;MLERAFWLLVGCLLLACPALAHDPSAWGGMFRTRDAGATWLPVDGGLFIGGAISLAVDPRDPNHLLYATDTRLLRSRNGGRDWVPEQPSVFFGPALAAAFDARGTSAIVATSAGLYRNESGAREWTPVPIPASASPARYVAAGAEAGSYYVAGAQGLYRSLDAGASWQRIGETLPETPASALIVQMRPSETVYAVIQGTVWAAAAGGVDWSARSVGLPLGEVEVVALGPRGEGLWSAAAGRLYVSGDQGQTWTPQGEPLPEAGISIRGIGVSGDGDRIVLATHRGLYRSTDAGHHWGLIESNLPVHLEAGPLVRDPTDPDTLYAGFSLTPYGEIWRRAEQGTSLLALVDPVSLAGGAAFLALLLAAGLLLVRKLMRLSSSAPGQATTKTS
;
A
#
# COMPACT_ATOMS: atom_id res chain seq x y z
N MET A 1 35.93 23.34 36.04
CA MET A 1 34.46 23.44 35.98
C MET A 1 33.88 23.13 34.61
N LEU A 2 34.44 23.67 33.53
CA LEU A 2 33.93 23.41 32.17
C LEU A 2 34.04 21.94 31.71
N GLU A 3 35.10 21.23 32.06
CA GLU A 3 35.24 19.81 31.71
C GLU A 3 34.19 18.93 32.35
N ARG A 4 33.86 19.20 33.61
CA ARG A 4 32.79 18.44 34.32
C ARG A 4 31.41 18.74 33.75
N ALA A 5 31.17 19.99 33.31
CA ALA A 5 29.92 20.36 32.62
C ALA A 5 29.81 19.71 31.24
N PHE A 6 30.91 19.58 30.50
CA PHE A 6 30.94 18.90 29.21
C PHE A 6 30.62 17.41 29.33
N TRP A 7 31.24 16.70 30.30
CA TRP A 7 30.99 15.28 30.51
C TRP A 7 29.59 15.01 31.09
N LEU A 8 29.03 15.94 31.85
CA LEU A 8 27.62 15.88 32.29
C LEU A 8 26.66 16.06 31.09
N LEU A 9 26.95 16.97 30.18
CA LEU A 9 26.13 17.20 28.98
C LEU A 9 26.20 16.02 28.00
N VAL A 10 27.38 15.44 27.80
CA VAL A 10 27.59 14.20 27.01
C VAL A 10 26.92 13.02 27.68
N GLY A 11 26.99 12.91 29.01
CA GLY A 11 26.31 11.88 29.78
C GLY A 11 24.77 12.01 29.70
N CYS A 12 24.22 13.22 29.74
CA CYS A 12 22.80 13.45 29.54
C CYS A 12 22.33 13.16 28.10
N LEU A 13 23.18 13.42 27.11
CA LEU A 13 22.91 13.09 25.71
C LEU A 13 22.98 11.56 25.45
N LEU A 14 23.85 10.84 26.17
CA LEU A 14 23.96 9.39 26.07
C LEU A 14 22.91 8.64 26.91
N LEU A 15 22.32 9.31 27.92
CA LEU A 15 21.22 8.81 28.73
C LEU A 15 19.85 9.22 28.17
N ALA A 16 19.78 9.95 27.06
CA ALA A 16 18.58 10.01 26.25
C ALA A 16 18.35 8.58 25.72
N CYS A 17 17.84 7.68 26.59
CA CYS A 17 17.16 6.50 26.12
C CYS A 17 16.26 6.93 24.98
N PRO A 18 16.35 6.32 23.80
CA PRO A 18 15.27 6.47 22.83
C PRO A 18 14.02 6.07 23.61
N ALA A 19 13.19 7.04 23.92
CA ALA A 19 11.83 6.75 24.34
C ALA A 19 11.24 6.04 23.12
N LEU A 20 11.23 4.71 23.15
CA LEU A 20 10.47 3.85 22.25
C LEU A 20 8.98 3.98 22.62
N ALA A 21 8.52 5.21 22.76
CA ALA A 21 7.11 5.58 22.79
C ALA A 21 6.70 5.88 21.35
N HIS A 22 6.97 4.95 20.43
CA HIS A 22 6.26 4.90 19.18
C HIS A 22 4.97 4.15 19.48
N ASP A 23 3.92 4.91 19.71
CA ASP A 23 2.58 4.38 19.61
C ASP A 23 2.40 3.97 18.14
N PRO A 24 2.32 2.66 17.83
CA PRO A 24 2.14 2.19 16.45
C PRO A 24 0.88 2.77 15.81
N SER A 25 -0.08 3.19 16.62
CA SER A 25 -1.33 3.81 16.20
C SER A 25 -1.17 5.25 15.66
N ALA A 26 -0.01 5.89 15.90
CA ALA A 26 0.25 7.26 15.44
C ALA A 26 0.82 7.33 14.02
N TRP A 27 1.25 6.21 13.45
CA TRP A 27 1.95 6.16 12.16
C TRP A 27 1.20 5.26 11.19
N GLY A 28 1.25 5.59 9.90
CA GLY A 28 0.82 4.70 8.84
C GLY A 28 1.64 3.40 8.87
N GLY A 29 1.22 2.41 8.10
CA GLY A 29 1.91 1.13 8.02
C GLY A 29 1.00 -0.02 7.64
N MET A 30 1.48 -1.24 7.86
CA MET A 30 0.73 -2.47 7.59
C MET A 30 0.34 -3.16 8.89
N PHE A 31 -0.93 -3.50 9.00
CA PHE A 31 -1.49 -4.25 10.14
C PHE A 31 -2.10 -5.55 9.65
N ARG A 32 -2.07 -6.57 10.50
CA ARG A 32 -2.66 -7.89 10.22
C ARG A 32 -3.57 -8.32 11.35
N THR A 33 -4.69 -8.90 10.98
CA THR A 33 -5.57 -9.67 11.86
C THR A 33 -5.55 -11.14 11.47
N ARG A 34 -5.89 -12.04 12.41
CA ARG A 34 -6.12 -13.48 12.17
C ARG A 34 -7.46 -13.96 12.71
N ASP A 35 -8.29 -13.05 13.13
CA ASP A 35 -9.56 -13.29 13.80
C ASP A 35 -10.69 -12.41 13.23
N ALA A 36 -10.62 -12.21 11.89
CA ALA A 36 -11.58 -11.40 11.15
C ALA A 36 -11.78 -10.00 11.77
N GLY A 37 -10.66 -9.36 12.10
CA GLY A 37 -10.63 -7.96 12.55
C GLY A 37 -10.91 -7.74 14.03
N ALA A 38 -10.94 -8.79 14.89
CA ALA A 38 -11.11 -8.59 16.32
C ALA A 38 -9.86 -8.02 16.97
N THR A 39 -8.69 -8.49 16.55
CA THR A 39 -7.40 -7.98 17.01
C THR A 39 -6.49 -7.64 15.83
N TRP A 40 -5.73 -6.56 15.95
CA TRP A 40 -4.80 -6.10 14.93
C TRP A 40 -3.40 -5.94 15.50
N LEU A 41 -2.41 -6.40 14.75
CA LEU A 41 -1.00 -6.29 15.10
C LEU A 41 -0.23 -5.61 13.95
N PRO A 42 0.67 -4.67 14.25
CA PRO A 42 1.54 -4.09 13.23
C PRO A 42 2.45 -5.18 12.65
N VAL A 43 2.60 -5.18 11.34
CA VAL A 43 3.43 -6.14 10.59
C VAL A 43 4.29 -5.42 9.56
N ASP A 44 4.75 -4.22 9.87
CA ASP A 44 5.64 -3.39 9.03
C ASP A 44 7.13 -3.50 9.43
N GLY A 45 7.45 -4.33 10.43
CA GLY A 45 8.82 -4.48 10.94
C GLY A 45 9.39 -3.19 11.54
N GLY A 46 8.55 -2.24 11.96
CA GLY A 46 8.96 -0.93 12.46
C GLY A 46 9.43 0.03 11.35
N LEU A 47 9.15 -0.26 10.11
CA LEU A 47 9.45 0.62 8.97
C LEU A 47 8.47 1.80 8.96
N PHE A 48 9.00 2.98 8.72
CA PHE A 48 8.14 4.13 8.42
C PHE A 48 7.61 4.02 6.99
N ILE A 49 6.29 3.97 6.84
CA ILE A 49 5.59 3.86 5.55
C ILE A 49 4.61 5.01 5.44
N GLY A 50 4.91 5.95 4.56
CA GLY A 50 4.08 7.15 4.35
C GLY A 50 2.79 6.85 3.59
N GLY A 51 2.83 5.92 2.65
CA GLY A 51 1.68 5.54 1.82
C GLY A 51 1.65 4.05 1.52
N ALA A 52 0.59 3.39 1.94
CA ALA A 52 0.24 2.02 1.60
C ALA A 52 -0.59 2.03 0.31
N ILE A 53 -0.12 1.41 -0.76
CA ILE A 53 -0.81 1.47 -2.06
C ILE A 53 -1.44 0.13 -2.42
N SER A 54 -0.66 -0.95 -2.38
CA SER A 54 -1.11 -2.29 -2.76
C SER A 54 -0.34 -3.36 -1.99
N LEU A 55 -1.00 -4.46 -1.70
CA LEU A 55 -0.39 -5.66 -1.13
C LEU A 55 -0.77 -6.86 -2.00
N ALA A 56 0.20 -7.67 -2.32
CA ALA A 56 -0.01 -8.98 -2.91
C ALA A 56 0.44 -10.08 -1.95
N VAL A 57 -0.38 -11.10 -1.81
CA VAL A 57 -0.08 -12.33 -1.05
C VAL A 57 0.10 -13.46 -2.04
N ASP A 58 1.18 -14.21 -1.92
CA ASP A 58 1.43 -15.38 -2.78
C ASP A 58 0.35 -16.45 -2.49
N PRO A 59 -0.39 -16.92 -3.51
CA PRO A 59 -1.49 -17.87 -3.31
C PRO A 59 -1.04 -19.23 -2.80
N ARG A 60 0.26 -19.56 -2.82
CA ARG A 60 0.82 -20.82 -2.33
C ARG A 60 1.63 -20.71 -1.05
N ASP A 61 2.14 -19.51 -0.77
CA ASP A 61 2.89 -19.24 0.45
C ASP A 61 2.42 -17.92 1.07
N PRO A 62 1.47 -17.95 2.01
CA PRO A 62 0.94 -16.75 2.64
C PRO A 62 1.99 -15.98 3.46
N ASN A 63 3.19 -16.54 3.66
CA ASN A 63 4.30 -15.80 4.24
C ASN A 63 5.05 -14.94 3.22
N HIS A 64 4.86 -15.20 1.93
CA HIS A 64 5.48 -14.44 0.86
C HIS A 64 4.57 -13.29 0.40
N LEU A 65 4.99 -12.07 0.70
CA LEU A 65 4.22 -10.86 0.46
C LEU A 65 5.02 -9.87 -0.38
N LEU A 66 4.33 -9.12 -1.24
CA LEU A 66 4.86 -7.92 -1.90
C LEU A 66 4.02 -6.72 -1.46
N TYR A 67 4.66 -5.72 -0.90
CA TYR A 67 4.03 -4.50 -0.42
C TYR A 67 4.48 -3.30 -1.23
N ALA A 68 3.57 -2.76 -2.01
CA ALA A 68 3.76 -1.57 -2.82
C ALA A 68 3.45 -0.32 -1.99
N THR A 69 4.42 0.58 -1.92
CA THR A 69 4.33 1.83 -1.14
C THR A 69 4.57 3.04 -2.05
N ASP A 70 4.31 4.21 -1.52
CA ASP A 70 4.56 5.50 -2.18
C ASP A 70 6.04 5.75 -2.51
N THR A 71 6.96 4.99 -1.93
CA THR A 71 8.41 5.18 -2.13
C THR A 71 9.11 3.98 -2.75
N ARG A 72 8.60 2.76 -2.56
CA ARG A 72 9.29 1.53 -2.95
C ARG A 72 8.39 0.30 -2.96
N LEU A 73 8.94 -0.81 -3.47
CA LEU A 73 8.41 -2.15 -3.29
C LEU A 73 9.17 -2.85 -2.17
N LEU A 74 8.45 -3.49 -1.26
CA LEU A 74 8.98 -4.29 -0.16
C LEU A 74 8.56 -5.74 -0.33
N ARG A 75 9.44 -6.67 0.06
CA ARG A 75 9.15 -8.10 0.08
C ARG A 75 9.27 -8.64 1.50
N SER A 76 8.32 -9.45 1.92
CA SER A 76 8.41 -10.28 3.11
C SER A 76 8.35 -11.77 2.74
N ARG A 77 9.06 -12.58 3.52
CA ARG A 77 9.01 -14.06 3.41
C ARG A 77 8.60 -14.73 4.71
N ASN A 78 8.10 -13.96 5.65
CA ASN A 78 7.69 -14.44 6.97
C ASN A 78 6.36 -13.82 7.44
N GLY A 79 5.46 -13.53 6.49
CA GLY A 79 4.12 -13.02 6.80
C GLY A 79 4.10 -11.59 7.31
N GLY A 80 5.04 -10.75 6.86
CA GLY A 80 5.12 -9.34 7.19
C GLY A 80 5.89 -9.01 8.47
N ARG A 81 6.58 -9.98 9.10
CA ARG A 81 7.39 -9.70 10.29
C ARG A 81 8.65 -8.90 9.96
N ASP A 82 9.28 -9.25 8.83
CA ASP A 82 10.44 -8.55 8.30
C ASP A 82 10.19 -8.20 6.84
N TRP A 83 10.68 -7.03 6.43
CA TRP A 83 10.58 -6.54 5.09
C TRP A 83 11.92 -6.15 4.53
N VAL A 84 12.18 -6.55 3.30
CA VAL A 84 13.39 -6.21 2.56
C VAL A 84 12.99 -5.38 1.35
N PRO A 85 13.60 -4.21 1.13
CA PRO A 85 13.39 -3.46 -0.10
C PRO A 85 13.81 -4.30 -1.31
N GLU A 86 12.98 -4.33 -2.33
CA GLU A 86 13.37 -4.87 -3.63
C GLU A 86 14.45 -3.98 -4.25
N GLN A 87 15.17 -4.50 -5.22
CA GLN A 87 16.40 -3.86 -5.71
C GLN A 87 16.20 -2.39 -6.10
N PRO A 88 16.88 -1.44 -5.43
CA PRO A 88 16.70 -0.01 -5.68
C PRO A 88 17.07 0.41 -7.11
N SER A 89 17.91 -0.37 -7.81
CA SER A 89 18.36 -0.06 -9.17
C SER A 89 17.27 -0.24 -10.23
N VAL A 90 16.18 -0.95 -9.92
CA VAL A 90 15.11 -1.26 -10.88
C VAL A 90 13.86 -0.43 -10.60
N PHE A 91 13.62 -0.07 -9.33
CA PHE A 91 12.42 0.68 -8.93
C PHE A 91 12.78 2.04 -8.38
N PHE A 92 12.65 3.05 -9.21
CA PHE A 92 12.70 4.45 -8.74
C PHE A 92 11.27 4.98 -8.67
N GLY A 93 10.83 5.34 -7.46
CA GLY A 93 9.53 5.92 -7.22
C GLY A 93 8.50 4.93 -6.69
N PRO A 94 7.21 5.34 -6.68
CA PRO A 94 6.13 4.55 -6.12
C PRO A 94 5.89 3.26 -6.88
N ALA A 95 5.66 2.18 -6.14
CA ALA A 95 5.05 0.97 -6.67
C ALA A 95 3.53 1.11 -6.55
N LEU A 96 2.80 0.90 -7.64
CA LEU A 96 1.38 1.23 -7.74
C LEU A 96 0.47 0.03 -7.53
N ALA A 97 0.89 -1.14 -8.02
CA ALA A 97 0.18 -2.39 -7.87
C ALA A 97 1.15 -3.56 -7.96
N ALA A 98 0.81 -4.66 -7.30
CA ALA A 98 1.55 -5.92 -7.42
C ALA A 98 0.59 -7.09 -7.44
N ALA A 99 0.93 -8.15 -8.16
CA ALA A 99 0.21 -9.42 -8.14
C ALA A 99 1.17 -10.59 -8.37
N PHE A 100 0.96 -11.68 -7.64
CA PHE A 100 1.52 -12.98 -7.99
C PHE A 100 0.58 -13.66 -8.99
N ASP A 101 1.12 -14.53 -9.86
CA ASP A 101 0.28 -15.37 -10.69
C ASP A 101 -0.47 -16.43 -9.84
N ALA A 102 -1.47 -17.07 -10.41
CA ALA A 102 -2.31 -18.05 -9.71
C ALA A 102 -1.52 -19.25 -9.13
N ARG A 103 -0.28 -19.48 -9.58
CA ARG A 103 0.60 -20.55 -9.10
C ARG A 103 1.73 -20.04 -8.21
N GLY A 104 1.86 -18.75 -7.95
CA GLY A 104 2.97 -18.17 -7.19
C GLY A 104 4.32 -18.37 -7.88
N THR A 105 4.35 -18.62 -9.19
CA THR A 105 5.59 -18.87 -9.95
C THR A 105 6.22 -17.60 -10.49
N SER A 106 5.44 -16.56 -10.64
CA SER A 106 5.88 -15.23 -11.05
C SER A 106 5.10 -14.13 -10.37
N ALA A 107 5.63 -12.93 -10.41
CA ALA A 107 4.94 -11.74 -9.96
C ALA A 107 5.14 -10.59 -10.95
N ILE A 108 4.15 -9.74 -11.06
CA ILE A 108 4.25 -8.46 -11.79
C ILE A 108 4.03 -7.32 -10.80
N VAL A 109 4.82 -6.26 -10.97
CA VAL A 109 4.64 -4.98 -10.28
C VAL A 109 4.48 -3.87 -11.30
N ALA A 110 3.52 -3.01 -11.05
CA ALA A 110 3.34 -1.75 -11.76
C ALA A 110 4.00 -0.62 -10.95
N THR A 111 4.75 0.22 -11.63
CA THR A 111 5.39 1.42 -11.08
C THR A 111 5.05 2.62 -11.94
N SER A 112 5.40 3.82 -11.51
CA SER A 112 5.30 5.02 -12.35
C SER A 112 6.17 4.96 -13.60
N ALA A 113 7.22 4.11 -13.61
CA ALA A 113 8.15 3.96 -14.73
C ALA A 113 7.79 2.83 -15.71
N GLY A 114 6.83 1.95 -15.36
CA GLY A 114 6.41 0.83 -16.18
C GLY A 114 6.11 -0.43 -15.38
N LEU A 115 6.02 -1.55 -16.09
CA LEU A 115 5.82 -2.86 -15.49
C LEU A 115 7.13 -3.63 -15.38
N TYR A 116 7.25 -4.41 -14.33
CA TYR A 116 8.38 -5.30 -14.09
C TYR A 116 7.88 -6.69 -13.68
N ARG A 117 8.59 -7.72 -14.13
CA ARG A 117 8.33 -9.11 -13.81
C ARG A 117 9.44 -9.68 -12.94
N ASN A 118 9.08 -10.53 -12.02
CA ASN A 118 9.98 -11.34 -11.22
C ASN A 118 9.54 -12.80 -11.25
N GLU A 119 10.47 -13.73 -11.44
CA GLU A 119 10.20 -15.15 -11.22
C GLU A 119 10.24 -15.44 -9.72
N SER A 120 9.31 -16.25 -9.24
CA SER A 120 9.19 -16.54 -7.80
C SER A 120 10.50 -17.08 -7.24
N GLY A 121 11.02 -16.40 -6.23
CA GLY A 121 12.31 -16.72 -5.62
C GLY A 121 13.53 -15.99 -6.20
N ALA A 122 13.44 -15.41 -7.39
CA ALA A 122 14.49 -14.56 -7.91
C ALA A 122 14.54 -13.23 -7.16
N ARG A 123 15.73 -12.62 -7.11
CA ARG A 123 15.93 -11.25 -6.60
C ARG A 123 15.83 -10.20 -7.71
N GLU A 124 15.92 -10.64 -8.95
CA GLU A 124 15.97 -9.75 -10.10
C GLU A 124 14.57 -9.50 -10.66
N TRP A 125 14.33 -8.24 -10.97
CA TRP A 125 13.16 -7.81 -11.68
C TRP A 125 13.55 -7.39 -13.09
N THR A 126 12.83 -7.87 -14.08
CA THR A 126 13.06 -7.54 -15.48
C THR A 126 11.94 -6.63 -15.99
N PRO A 127 12.25 -5.52 -16.68
CA PRO A 127 11.23 -4.71 -17.30
C PRO A 127 10.47 -5.53 -18.36
N VAL A 128 9.15 -5.34 -18.40
CA VAL A 128 8.30 -5.93 -19.43
C VAL A 128 7.65 -4.82 -20.26
N PRO A 129 7.48 -5.04 -21.57
CA PRO A 129 6.85 -4.04 -22.42
C PRO A 129 5.42 -3.80 -21.95
N ILE A 130 5.00 -2.54 -21.98
CA ILE A 130 3.61 -2.15 -21.75
C ILE A 130 3.22 -1.12 -22.80
N PRO A 131 2.03 -1.22 -23.43
CA PRO A 131 1.55 -0.17 -24.31
C PRO A 131 1.48 1.19 -23.60
N ALA A 132 1.85 2.26 -24.28
CA ALA A 132 1.85 3.60 -23.70
C ALA A 132 0.47 4.00 -23.13
N SER A 133 -0.61 3.54 -23.76
CA SER A 133 -1.99 3.74 -23.29
C SER A 133 -2.33 2.98 -22.00
N ALA A 134 -1.54 1.98 -21.63
CA ALA A 134 -1.68 1.25 -20.36
C ALA A 134 -0.84 1.85 -19.23
N SER A 135 0.03 2.81 -19.51
CA SER A 135 0.90 3.43 -18.50
C SER A 135 0.35 4.78 -18.03
N PRO A 136 0.38 5.07 -16.71
CA PRO A 136 0.72 4.15 -15.63
C PRO A 136 -0.38 3.10 -15.40
N ALA A 137 0.04 1.88 -15.06
CA ALA A 137 -0.89 0.83 -14.70
C ALA A 137 -1.33 1.01 -13.23
N ARG A 138 -2.65 1.06 -13.01
CA ARG A 138 -3.24 1.27 -11.67
C ARG A 138 -3.50 -0.01 -10.92
N TYR A 139 -3.91 -1.05 -11.63
CA TYR A 139 -4.26 -2.35 -11.06
C TYR A 139 -3.61 -3.46 -11.86
N VAL A 140 -3.16 -4.47 -11.14
CA VAL A 140 -2.69 -5.74 -11.71
C VAL A 140 -3.44 -6.85 -11.01
N ALA A 141 -3.98 -7.79 -11.76
CA ALA A 141 -4.64 -8.97 -11.22
C ALA A 141 -4.18 -10.21 -11.98
N ALA A 142 -4.03 -11.34 -11.26
CA ALA A 142 -3.71 -12.62 -11.89
C ALA A 142 -4.95 -13.22 -12.55
N GLY A 143 -4.76 -13.85 -13.72
CA GLY A 143 -5.73 -14.76 -14.30
C GLY A 143 -5.61 -16.17 -13.73
N ALA A 144 -6.47 -17.09 -14.15
CA ALA A 144 -6.49 -18.47 -13.67
C ALA A 144 -5.30 -19.31 -14.16
N GLU A 145 -4.75 -19.01 -15.32
CA GLU A 145 -3.59 -19.69 -15.88
C GLU A 145 -2.28 -19.10 -15.36
N ALA A 146 -1.25 -19.95 -15.23
CA ALA A 146 0.09 -19.48 -14.89
C ALA A 146 0.60 -18.46 -15.92
N GLY A 147 1.15 -17.34 -15.45
CA GLY A 147 1.62 -16.26 -16.33
C GLY A 147 0.50 -15.45 -16.99
N SER A 148 -0.77 -15.70 -16.65
CA SER A 148 -1.89 -14.87 -17.10
C SER A 148 -2.07 -13.69 -16.14
N TYR A 149 -2.13 -12.48 -16.70
CA TYR A 149 -2.33 -11.25 -15.97
C TYR A 149 -3.29 -10.30 -16.68
N TYR A 150 -3.99 -9.54 -15.89
CA TYR A 150 -4.82 -8.42 -16.31
C TYR A 150 -4.30 -7.12 -15.71
N VAL A 151 -4.30 -6.07 -16.52
CA VAL A 151 -3.86 -4.74 -16.10
C VAL A 151 -4.93 -3.71 -16.46
N ALA A 152 -5.26 -2.86 -15.49
CA ALA A 152 -6.00 -1.65 -15.75
C ALA A 152 -5.02 -0.47 -15.81
N GLY A 153 -4.92 0.13 -16.98
CA GLY A 153 -4.04 1.25 -17.26
C GLY A 153 -4.77 2.59 -17.32
N ALA A 154 -4.02 3.60 -17.73
CA ALA A 154 -4.56 4.95 -17.92
C ALA A 154 -5.70 5.00 -18.95
N GLN A 155 -5.61 4.18 -20.00
CA GLN A 155 -6.61 4.10 -21.06
C GLN A 155 -6.95 2.63 -21.36
N GLY A 156 -7.87 2.06 -20.58
CA GLY A 156 -8.43 0.74 -20.86
C GLY A 156 -7.77 -0.41 -20.10
N LEU A 157 -8.18 -1.61 -20.48
CA LEU A 157 -7.78 -2.87 -19.88
C LEU A 157 -6.91 -3.68 -20.84
N TYR A 158 -5.97 -4.42 -20.26
CA TYR A 158 -5.02 -5.23 -21.05
C TYR A 158 -4.87 -6.60 -20.41
N ARG A 159 -4.61 -7.62 -21.23
CA ARG A 159 -4.35 -8.99 -20.82
C ARG A 159 -3.02 -9.46 -21.38
N SER A 160 -2.28 -10.20 -20.56
CA SER A 160 -1.12 -11.00 -20.97
C SER A 160 -1.38 -12.47 -20.67
N LEU A 161 -0.84 -13.38 -21.51
CA LEU A 161 -0.86 -14.83 -21.31
C LEU A 161 0.56 -15.41 -21.19
N ASP A 162 1.57 -14.56 -21.25
CA ASP A 162 2.99 -14.91 -21.36
C ASP A 162 3.83 -14.18 -20.29
N ALA A 163 3.25 -14.08 -19.10
CA ALA A 163 3.88 -13.43 -17.94
C ALA A 163 4.33 -11.98 -18.22
N GLY A 164 3.55 -11.23 -19.02
CA GLY A 164 3.80 -9.84 -19.33
C GLY A 164 4.71 -9.60 -20.53
N ALA A 165 5.16 -10.65 -21.24
CA ALA A 165 6.00 -10.47 -22.42
C ALA A 165 5.25 -9.79 -23.57
N SER A 166 3.95 -10.01 -23.66
CA SER A 166 3.07 -9.29 -24.59
C SER A 166 1.73 -8.96 -23.94
N TRP A 167 1.08 -7.90 -24.44
CA TRP A 167 -0.21 -7.41 -23.92
C TRP A 167 -1.18 -7.18 -25.06
N GLN A 168 -2.39 -7.69 -24.88
CA GLN A 168 -3.52 -7.46 -25.75
C GLN A 168 -4.50 -6.51 -25.06
N ARG A 169 -4.94 -5.45 -25.75
CA ARG A 169 -6.04 -4.61 -25.27
C ARG A 169 -7.33 -5.43 -25.28
N ILE A 170 -8.10 -5.30 -24.21
CA ILE A 170 -9.40 -5.93 -24.04
C ILE A 170 -10.43 -4.86 -23.70
N GLY A 171 -11.73 -5.16 -23.91
CA GLY A 171 -12.80 -4.25 -23.53
C GLY A 171 -12.88 -3.00 -24.42
N GLU A 172 -12.77 -3.14 -25.73
CA GLU A 172 -12.90 -2.02 -26.68
C GLU A 172 -14.24 -1.29 -26.60
N THR A 173 -15.27 -1.96 -26.07
CA THR A 173 -16.62 -1.40 -25.87
C THR A 173 -16.79 -0.69 -24.53
N LEU A 174 -15.77 -0.76 -23.65
CA LEU A 174 -15.81 -0.09 -22.35
C LEU A 174 -15.55 1.42 -22.48
N PRO A 175 -16.07 2.22 -21.52
CA PRO A 175 -15.72 3.64 -21.46
C PRO A 175 -14.20 3.87 -21.39
N GLU A 176 -13.69 4.85 -22.16
CA GLU A 176 -12.27 5.20 -22.20
C GLU A 176 -11.82 6.01 -20.96
N THR A 177 -12.20 5.56 -19.79
CA THR A 177 -11.82 6.15 -18.51
C THR A 177 -11.10 5.11 -17.66
N PRO A 178 -10.16 5.52 -16.81
CA PRO A 178 -9.47 4.59 -15.93
C PRO A 178 -10.45 3.81 -15.05
N ALA A 179 -10.19 2.52 -14.89
CA ALA A 179 -10.93 1.72 -13.92
C ALA A 179 -10.55 2.13 -12.50
N SER A 180 -11.52 2.12 -11.59
CA SER A 180 -11.31 2.34 -10.14
C SER A 180 -11.12 1.05 -9.37
N ALA A 181 -11.39 -0.12 -9.97
CA ALA A 181 -11.09 -1.44 -9.44
C ALA A 181 -10.92 -2.45 -10.58
N LEU A 182 -10.14 -3.49 -10.32
CA LEU A 182 -9.96 -4.65 -11.21
C LEU A 182 -9.78 -5.89 -10.33
N ILE A 183 -10.66 -6.88 -10.50
CA ILE A 183 -10.55 -8.18 -9.83
C ILE A 183 -10.82 -9.31 -10.81
N VAL A 184 -10.27 -10.48 -10.50
CA VAL A 184 -10.51 -11.70 -11.28
C VAL A 184 -11.06 -12.77 -10.37
N GLN A 185 -12.27 -13.23 -10.66
CA GLN A 185 -12.84 -14.42 -10.05
C GLN A 185 -12.39 -15.65 -10.84
N MET A 186 -11.75 -16.59 -10.18
CA MET A 186 -11.22 -17.78 -10.84
C MET A 186 -12.21 -18.96 -10.86
N ARG A 187 -13.23 -18.94 -10.01
CA ARG A 187 -14.23 -20.00 -9.85
C ARG A 187 -15.65 -19.45 -9.81
N PRO A 188 -16.63 -20.14 -10.36
CA PRO A 188 -16.58 -21.45 -11.04
C PRO A 188 -15.88 -21.38 -12.42
N SER A 189 -15.83 -20.23 -13.03
CA SER A 189 -15.10 -19.92 -14.28
C SER A 189 -14.38 -18.60 -14.13
N GLU A 190 -13.26 -18.42 -14.85
CA GLU A 190 -12.58 -17.15 -14.86
C GLU A 190 -13.51 -16.05 -15.38
N THR A 191 -13.72 -15.03 -14.56
CA THR A 191 -14.48 -13.83 -14.89
C THR A 191 -13.73 -12.61 -14.40
N VAL A 192 -13.54 -11.66 -15.28
CA VAL A 192 -12.86 -10.39 -14.98
C VAL A 192 -13.90 -9.33 -14.68
N TYR A 193 -13.73 -8.62 -13.58
CA TYR A 193 -14.58 -7.49 -13.20
C TYR A 193 -13.75 -6.21 -13.15
N ALA A 194 -14.32 -5.13 -13.67
CA ALA A 194 -13.78 -3.78 -13.56
C ALA A 194 -14.87 -2.82 -13.11
N VAL A 195 -14.52 -1.88 -12.25
CA VAL A 195 -15.40 -0.74 -11.95
C VAL A 195 -14.95 0.44 -12.77
N ILE A 196 -15.82 0.94 -13.63
CA ILE A 196 -15.56 2.10 -14.49
C ILE A 196 -16.73 3.06 -14.35
N GLN A 197 -16.46 4.31 -14.00
CA GLN A 197 -17.50 5.34 -13.75
C GLN A 197 -18.59 4.87 -12.77
N GLY A 198 -18.18 4.18 -11.70
CA GLY A 198 -19.10 3.68 -10.67
C GLY A 198 -20.05 2.58 -11.16
N THR A 199 -19.75 1.93 -12.28
CA THR A 199 -20.51 0.80 -12.84
C THR A 199 -19.62 -0.46 -12.84
N VAL A 200 -20.16 -1.58 -12.38
CA VAL A 200 -19.49 -2.88 -12.48
C VAL A 200 -19.65 -3.42 -13.90
N TRP A 201 -18.52 -3.71 -14.53
CA TRP A 201 -18.44 -4.38 -15.81
C TRP A 201 -17.82 -5.75 -15.63
N ALA A 202 -18.30 -6.74 -16.36
CA ALA A 202 -17.75 -8.09 -16.32
C ALA A 202 -17.63 -8.70 -17.73
N ALA A 203 -16.59 -9.51 -17.89
CA ALA A 203 -16.38 -10.36 -19.05
C ALA A 203 -15.89 -11.74 -18.61
N ALA A 204 -16.25 -12.78 -19.38
CA ALA A 204 -15.69 -14.11 -19.24
C ALA A 204 -14.17 -14.11 -19.55
N ALA A 205 -13.51 -15.24 -19.30
CA ALA A 205 -12.09 -15.43 -19.60
C ALA A 205 -11.73 -14.89 -20.99
N GLY A 206 -10.71 -14.05 -21.03
CA GLY A 206 -10.29 -13.38 -22.27
C GLY A 206 -10.72 -11.92 -22.36
N GLY A 207 -11.76 -11.50 -21.64
CA GLY A 207 -12.15 -10.08 -21.60
C GLY A 207 -12.65 -9.55 -22.94
N VAL A 208 -13.36 -10.36 -23.74
CA VAL A 208 -13.83 -9.97 -25.08
C VAL A 208 -15.20 -9.31 -24.98
N ASP A 209 -16.16 -10.02 -24.40
CA ASP A 209 -17.55 -9.57 -24.33
C ASP A 209 -17.87 -8.98 -22.95
N TRP A 210 -17.76 -7.68 -22.83
CA TRP A 210 -18.07 -6.95 -21.60
C TRP A 210 -19.52 -6.58 -21.51
N SER A 211 -20.10 -6.80 -20.34
CA SER A 211 -21.48 -6.40 -20.03
C SER A 211 -21.56 -5.70 -18.68
N ALA A 212 -22.43 -4.71 -18.56
CA ALA A 212 -22.70 -4.08 -17.29
C ALA A 212 -23.38 -5.08 -16.33
N ARG A 213 -22.93 -5.08 -15.08
CA ARG A 213 -23.34 -6.00 -14.02
C ARG A 213 -23.74 -5.20 -12.77
N SER A 214 -24.73 -4.30 -12.92
CA SER A 214 -25.11 -3.37 -11.86
C SER A 214 -26.58 -3.38 -11.52
N VAL A 215 -27.32 -4.43 -11.90
CA VAL A 215 -28.76 -4.54 -11.55
C VAL A 215 -28.92 -4.68 -10.04
N GLY A 216 -29.59 -3.70 -9.40
CA GLY A 216 -29.75 -3.65 -7.94
C GLY A 216 -28.69 -2.78 -7.23
N LEU A 217 -27.66 -2.27 -7.93
CA LEU A 217 -26.73 -1.27 -7.39
C LEU A 217 -27.19 0.16 -7.72
N PRO A 218 -26.87 1.14 -6.88
CA PRO A 218 -27.01 2.54 -7.22
C PRO A 218 -26.15 2.90 -8.45
N LEU A 219 -26.75 3.56 -9.42
CA LEU A 219 -26.09 3.89 -10.69
C LEU A 219 -24.94 4.89 -10.49
N GLY A 220 -23.76 4.54 -10.98
CA GLY A 220 -22.61 5.44 -10.95
C GLY A 220 -21.95 5.62 -9.58
N GLU A 221 -22.36 4.86 -8.55
CA GLU A 221 -21.92 5.05 -7.18
C GLU A 221 -21.08 3.87 -6.62
N VAL A 222 -20.76 2.88 -7.46
CA VAL A 222 -19.94 1.75 -7.01
C VAL A 222 -18.51 2.23 -6.74
N GLU A 223 -18.05 2.01 -5.52
CA GLU A 223 -16.72 2.41 -5.05
C GLU A 223 -15.72 1.24 -5.19
N VAL A 224 -16.14 0.04 -4.79
CA VAL A 224 -15.29 -1.15 -4.75
C VAL A 224 -16.10 -2.40 -5.05
N VAL A 225 -15.42 -3.38 -5.63
CA VAL A 225 -15.90 -4.76 -5.80
C VAL A 225 -14.86 -5.71 -5.22
N ALA A 226 -15.30 -6.76 -4.51
CA ALA A 226 -14.44 -7.74 -3.88
C ALA A 226 -15.01 -9.17 -4.03
N LEU A 227 -14.14 -10.15 -3.95
CA LEU A 227 -14.53 -11.56 -3.91
C LEU A 227 -14.96 -11.97 -2.50
N GLY A 228 -15.94 -12.85 -2.41
CA GLY A 228 -16.33 -13.51 -1.18
C GLY A 228 -15.22 -14.38 -0.58
N PRO A 229 -15.43 -14.94 0.63
CA PRO A 229 -14.35 -15.54 1.43
C PRO A 229 -13.62 -16.71 0.76
N ARG A 230 -14.27 -17.44 -0.13
CA ARG A 230 -13.68 -18.58 -0.86
C ARG A 230 -13.45 -18.29 -2.34
N GLY A 231 -13.45 -17.00 -2.71
CA GLY A 231 -13.41 -16.59 -4.12
C GLY A 231 -14.74 -16.81 -4.85
N GLU A 232 -15.80 -17.16 -4.12
CA GLU A 232 -17.15 -17.37 -4.62
C GLU A 232 -18.04 -16.22 -4.16
N GLY A 233 -19.00 -15.83 -5.01
CA GLY A 233 -19.83 -14.66 -4.77
C GLY A 233 -19.06 -13.35 -4.88
N LEU A 234 -19.79 -12.28 -4.99
CA LEU A 234 -19.24 -10.92 -5.10
C LEU A 234 -19.82 -10.04 -4.01
N TRP A 235 -18.99 -9.14 -3.55
CA TRP A 235 -19.34 -8.06 -2.64
C TRP A 235 -19.03 -6.73 -3.30
N SER A 236 -19.88 -5.76 -3.09
CA SER A 236 -19.69 -4.40 -3.60
C SER A 236 -20.06 -3.40 -2.52
N ALA A 237 -19.47 -2.22 -2.59
CA ALA A 237 -19.89 -1.09 -1.79
C ALA A 237 -20.29 0.08 -2.71
N ALA A 238 -21.40 0.70 -2.38
CA ALA A 238 -21.92 1.88 -3.05
C ALA A 238 -22.70 2.73 -2.04
N ALA A 239 -22.52 4.04 -2.06
CA ALA A 239 -23.22 4.98 -1.20
C ALA A 239 -23.16 4.61 0.31
N GLY A 240 -22.01 4.13 0.78
CA GLY A 240 -21.81 3.73 2.18
C GLY A 240 -22.54 2.46 2.61
N ARG A 241 -23.03 1.65 1.68
CA ARG A 241 -23.75 0.41 1.93
C ARG A 241 -23.12 -0.76 1.17
N LEU A 242 -23.23 -1.98 1.74
CA LEU A 242 -22.81 -3.21 1.09
C LEU A 242 -23.93 -3.83 0.25
N TYR A 243 -23.50 -4.53 -0.79
CA TYR A 243 -24.31 -5.33 -1.68
C TYR A 243 -23.63 -6.67 -1.94
N VAL A 244 -24.41 -7.72 -2.10
CA VAL A 244 -23.90 -9.06 -2.43
C VAL A 244 -24.56 -9.58 -3.70
N SER A 245 -23.80 -10.38 -4.45
CA SER A 245 -24.27 -11.09 -5.62
C SER A 245 -23.80 -12.55 -5.55
N GLY A 246 -24.74 -13.48 -5.73
CA GLY A 246 -24.48 -14.91 -5.84
C GLY A 246 -24.45 -15.41 -7.29
N ASP A 247 -24.74 -14.56 -8.26
CA ASP A 247 -24.94 -14.88 -9.67
C ASP A 247 -23.92 -14.23 -10.61
N GLN A 248 -22.69 -14.08 -10.14
CA GLN A 248 -21.59 -13.44 -10.88
C GLN A 248 -21.87 -11.97 -11.24
N GLY A 249 -22.55 -11.24 -10.35
CA GLY A 249 -22.82 -9.83 -10.49
C GLY A 249 -24.01 -9.50 -11.39
N GLN A 250 -24.78 -10.48 -11.84
CA GLN A 250 -25.96 -10.20 -12.67
C GLN A 250 -27.01 -9.41 -11.87
N THR A 251 -27.23 -9.83 -10.61
CA THR A 251 -28.09 -9.12 -9.68
C THR A 251 -27.41 -8.90 -8.34
N TRP A 252 -27.73 -7.80 -7.70
CA TRP A 252 -27.20 -7.42 -6.41
C TRP A 252 -28.31 -7.13 -5.42
N THR A 253 -28.12 -7.60 -4.21
CA THR A 253 -29.03 -7.34 -3.09
C THR A 253 -28.29 -6.60 -1.98
N PRO A 254 -28.93 -5.62 -1.32
CA PRO A 254 -28.32 -4.93 -0.21
C PRO A 254 -28.06 -5.89 0.95
N GLN A 255 -26.91 -5.72 1.61
CA GLN A 255 -26.48 -6.52 2.75
C GLN A 255 -26.33 -5.65 3.98
N GLY A 256 -27.08 -6.01 5.03
CA GLY A 256 -27.04 -5.29 6.30
C GLY A 256 -27.52 -3.84 6.20
N GLU A 257 -27.09 -3.02 7.15
CA GLU A 257 -27.39 -1.60 7.23
C GLU A 257 -26.25 -0.74 6.67
N PRO A 258 -26.52 0.48 6.21
CA PRO A 258 -25.46 1.41 5.80
C PRO A 258 -24.54 1.75 6.97
N LEU A 259 -23.34 2.23 6.65
CA LEU A 259 -22.43 2.77 7.67
C LEU A 259 -23.07 3.91 8.44
N PRO A 260 -22.78 4.07 9.75
CA PRO A 260 -23.47 5.01 10.64
C PRO A 260 -23.27 6.48 10.27
N GLU A 261 -22.23 6.79 9.53
CA GLU A 261 -21.93 8.14 9.10
C GLU A 261 -22.10 8.27 7.58
N ALA A 262 -22.77 9.33 7.14
CA ALA A 262 -22.94 9.63 5.72
C ALA A 262 -21.60 10.09 5.08
N GLY A 263 -21.42 9.76 3.80
CA GLY A 263 -20.28 10.19 3.02
C GLY A 263 -18.99 9.43 3.29
N ILE A 264 -19.04 8.31 4.01
CA ILE A 264 -17.88 7.42 4.15
C ILE A 264 -17.64 6.68 2.84
N SER A 265 -16.44 6.86 2.27
CA SER A 265 -15.97 6.11 1.11
C SER A 265 -15.34 4.79 1.54
N ILE A 266 -15.80 3.68 0.95
CA ILE A 266 -15.34 2.32 1.22
C ILE A 266 -14.35 1.91 0.13
N ARG A 267 -13.13 1.50 0.55
CA ARG A 267 -12.03 1.18 -0.35
C ARG A 267 -11.65 -0.29 -0.37
N GLY A 268 -12.14 -1.05 0.59
CA GLY A 268 -11.84 -2.48 0.69
C GLY A 268 -12.88 -3.19 1.52
N ILE A 269 -13.13 -4.46 1.17
CA ILE A 269 -14.10 -5.32 1.82
C ILE A 269 -13.40 -6.64 2.16
N GLY A 270 -13.37 -7.00 3.43
CA GLY A 270 -12.92 -8.28 3.93
C GLY A 270 -14.07 -9.01 4.61
N VAL A 271 -14.36 -10.23 4.18
CA VAL A 271 -15.46 -11.04 4.72
C VAL A 271 -14.88 -12.35 5.26
N SER A 272 -15.22 -12.73 6.48
CA SER A 272 -14.82 -13.97 7.11
C SER A 272 -15.42 -15.22 6.45
N GLY A 273 -14.87 -16.37 6.77
CA GLY A 273 -15.31 -17.65 6.21
C GLY A 273 -16.78 -18.02 6.49
N ASP A 274 -17.35 -17.52 7.58
CA ASP A 274 -18.76 -17.68 7.95
C ASP A 274 -19.69 -16.64 7.31
N GLY A 275 -19.14 -15.51 6.81
CA GLY A 275 -19.91 -14.41 6.23
C GLY A 275 -20.46 -13.39 7.22
N ASP A 276 -20.39 -13.67 8.52
CA ASP A 276 -20.97 -12.83 9.56
C ASP A 276 -20.06 -11.66 9.98
N ARG A 277 -18.74 -11.91 9.95
CA ARG A 277 -17.75 -10.89 10.30
C ARG A 277 -17.25 -10.20 9.04
N ILE A 278 -17.43 -8.89 9.01
CA ILE A 278 -17.07 -8.07 7.87
C ILE A 278 -16.17 -6.93 8.35
N VAL A 279 -15.09 -6.67 7.63
CA VAL A 279 -14.19 -5.54 7.84
C VAL A 279 -14.21 -4.67 6.58
N LEU A 280 -14.38 -3.37 6.77
CA LEU A 280 -14.35 -2.38 5.70
C LEU A 280 -13.17 -1.43 5.89
N ALA A 281 -12.35 -1.27 4.88
CA ALA A 281 -11.37 -0.19 4.83
C ALA A 281 -12.01 1.07 4.26
N THR A 282 -11.87 2.18 4.97
CA THR A 282 -12.50 3.45 4.61
C THR A 282 -11.50 4.60 4.72
N HIS A 283 -11.86 5.77 4.22
CA HIS A 283 -11.04 6.97 4.40
C HIS A 283 -10.96 7.45 5.86
N ARG A 284 -11.72 6.84 6.79
CA ARG A 284 -11.72 7.15 8.24
C ARG A 284 -11.15 6.04 9.12
N GLY A 285 -10.58 4.99 8.53
CA GLY A 285 -10.07 3.82 9.26
C GLY A 285 -10.84 2.55 8.92
N LEU A 286 -10.82 1.58 9.83
CA LEU A 286 -11.49 0.30 9.64
C LEU A 286 -12.81 0.25 10.41
N TYR A 287 -13.88 -0.14 9.73
CA TYR A 287 -15.15 -0.51 10.36
C TYR A 287 -15.28 -2.02 10.41
N ARG A 288 -15.90 -2.53 11.46
CA ARG A 288 -16.17 -3.96 11.64
C ARG A 288 -17.62 -4.20 11.98
N SER A 289 -18.18 -5.27 11.41
CA SER A 289 -19.43 -5.88 11.80
C SER A 289 -19.17 -7.31 12.27
N THR A 290 -20.01 -7.82 13.16
CA THR A 290 -20.01 -9.23 13.63
C THR A 290 -21.35 -9.93 13.40
N ASP A 291 -22.24 -9.28 12.67
CA ASP A 291 -23.62 -9.71 12.43
C ASP A 291 -24.04 -9.44 10.97
N ALA A 292 -23.16 -9.79 10.04
CA ALA A 292 -23.38 -9.68 8.60
C ALA A 292 -23.76 -8.25 8.11
N GLY A 293 -23.21 -7.23 8.79
CA GLY A 293 -23.39 -5.83 8.42
C GLY A 293 -24.63 -5.15 9.02
N HIS A 294 -25.31 -5.76 9.99
CA HIS A 294 -26.45 -5.12 10.66
C HIS A 294 -26.02 -4.03 11.63
N HIS A 295 -24.88 -4.22 12.28
CA HIS A 295 -24.29 -3.18 13.14
C HIS A 295 -22.81 -2.98 12.76
N TRP A 296 -22.39 -1.70 12.77
CA TRP A 296 -21.04 -1.29 12.45
C TRP A 296 -20.38 -0.56 13.59
N GLY A 297 -19.13 -0.92 13.90
CA GLY A 297 -18.27 -0.22 14.84
C GLY A 297 -16.94 0.18 14.20
N LEU A 298 -16.48 1.39 14.47
CA LEU A 298 -15.12 1.80 14.13
C LEU A 298 -14.13 1.05 15.02
N ILE A 299 -13.08 0.49 14.44
CA ILE A 299 -12.02 -0.19 15.21
C ILE A 299 -11.03 0.87 15.66
N GLU A 300 -11.00 1.15 16.97
CA GLU A 300 -10.13 2.17 17.56
C GLU A 300 -8.90 1.58 18.27
N SER A 301 -8.92 0.28 18.59
CA SER A 301 -7.86 -0.36 19.36
C SER A 301 -6.69 -0.78 18.46
N ASN A 302 -5.47 -0.33 18.82
CA ASN A 302 -4.21 -0.68 18.17
C ASN A 302 -4.11 -0.29 16.68
N LEU A 303 -4.95 0.62 16.20
CA LEU A 303 -4.97 1.08 14.82
C LEU A 303 -4.90 2.60 14.74
N PRO A 304 -4.37 3.15 13.65
CA PRO A 304 -4.40 4.59 13.37
C PRO A 304 -5.82 5.08 13.04
N VAL A 305 -6.55 5.59 14.03
CA VAL A 305 -7.97 5.99 13.90
C VAL A 305 -8.23 7.25 13.07
N HIS A 306 -7.18 7.96 12.65
CA HIS A 306 -7.32 9.20 11.87
C HIS A 306 -6.69 9.12 10.48
N LEU A 307 -6.23 7.92 10.10
CA LEU A 307 -5.59 7.68 8.81
C LEU A 307 -6.54 6.95 7.87
N GLU A 308 -6.36 7.22 6.59
CA GLU A 308 -7.06 6.47 5.55
C GLU A 308 -6.61 5.01 5.54
N ALA A 309 -7.56 4.09 5.62
CA ALA A 309 -7.30 2.66 5.51
C ALA A 309 -7.41 2.19 4.05
N GLY A 310 -6.47 1.37 3.64
CA GLY A 310 -6.34 0.70 2.35
C GLY A 310 -4.87 0.56 1.96
N PRO A 311 -4.50 -0.51 1.27
CA PRO A 311 -5.34 -1.63 0.81
C PRO A 311 -5.86 -2.51 1.95
N LEU A 312 -6.97 -3.21 1.72
CA LEU A 312 -7.45 -4.31 2.57
C LEU A 312 -7.39 -5.61 1.75
N VAL A 313 -6.52 -6.52 2.15
CA VAL A 313 -6.23 -7.74 1.40
C VAL A 313 -6.39 -8.95 2.31
N ARG A 314 -7.05 -9.98 1.79
CA ARG A 314 -7.25 -11.24 2.48
C ARG A 314 -6.14 -12.24 2.15
N ASP A 315 -5.76 -13.03 3.14
CA ASP A 315 -4.93 -14.22 2.93
C ASP A 315 -5.69 -15.24 2.05
N PRO A 316 -5.10 -15.72 0.96
CA PRO A 316 -5.77 -16.65 0.05
C PRO A 316 -6.07 -18.02 0.68
N THR A 317 -5.37 -18.39 1.77
CA THR A 317 -5.50 -19.69 2.44
C THR A 317 -6.36 -19.63 3.70
N ASP A 318 -6.51 -18.44 4.30
CA ASP A 318 -7.28 -18.22 5.53
C ASP A 318 -8.15 -16.95 5.41
N PRO A 319 -9.47 -17.11 5.26
CA PRO A 319 -10.38 -15.98 5.08
C PRO A 319 -10.48 -15.04 6.30
N ASP A 320 -10.10 -15.51 7.48
CA ASP A 320 -10.13 -14.71 8.71
C ASP A 320 -8.84 -13.89 8.91
N THR A 321 -7.81 -14.19 8.13
CA THR A 321 -6.58 -13.40 8.09
C THR A 321 -6.69 -12.29 7.04
N LEU A 322 -6.62 -11.04 7.52
CA LEU A 322 -6.63 -9.84 6.69
C LEU A 322 -5.40 -8.98 6.97
N TYR A 323 -4.97 -8.27 5.95
CA TYR A 323 -3.96 -7.23 6.02
C TYR A 323 -4.59 -5.89 5.66
N ALA A 324 -4.33 -4.86 6.45
CA ALA A 324 -4.80 -3.51 6.20
C ALA A 324 -3.63 -2.52 6.21
N GLY A 325 -3.51 -1.74 5.15
CA GLY A 325 -2.57 -0.64 5.08
C GLY A 325 -3.19 0.65 5.61
N PHE A 326 -2.35 1.53 6.17
CA PHE A 326 -2.75 2.87 6.59
C PHE A 326 -1.77 3.90 6.02
N SER A 327 -2.30 4.98 5.48
CA SER A 327 -1.52 5.99 4.78
C SER A 327 -1.61 7.35 5.47
N LEU A 328 -0.45 7.98 5.71
CA LEU A 328 -0.34 9.37 6.14
C LEU A 328 -0.69 10.34 5.01
N THR A 329 -0.29 9.98 3.79
CA THR A 329 -0.66 10.74 2.60
C THR A 329 -2.00 10.24 2.08
N PRO A 330 -2.98 11.13 1.83
CA PRO A 330 -4.26 10.73 1.26
C PRO A 330 -4.10 9.92 -0.03
N TYR A 331 -4.88 8.85 -0.17
CA TYR A 331 -4.75 7.89 -1.28
C TYR A 331 -4.85 8.56 -2.66
N GLY A 332 -5.78 9.50 -2.82
CA GLY A 332 -5.92 10.28 -4.05
C GLY A 332 -4.70 11.15 -4.38
N GLU A 333 -3.97 11.60 -3.37
CA GLU A 333 -2.73 12.36 -3.53
C GLU A 333 -1.59 11.46 -4.02
N ILE A 334 -1.47 10.25 -3.45
CA ILE A 334 -0.47 9.26 -3.86
C ILE A 334 -0.64 8.93 -5.34
N TRP A 335 -1.87 8.66 -5.78
CA TRP A 335 -2.17 8.35 -7.19
C TRP A 335 -1.89 9.53 -8.12
N ARG A 336 -2.28 10.75 -7.73
CA ARG A 336 -1.99 11.95 -8.53
C ARG A 336 -0.50 12.15 -8.72
N ARG A 337 0.31 11.96 -7.66
CA ARG A 337 1.78 12.04 -7.75
C ARG A 337 2.36 10.95 -8.64
N ALA A 338 1.86 9.73 -8.52
CA ALA A 338 2.31 8.61 -9.35
C ALA A 338 2.03 8.83 -10.83
N GLU A 339 0.85 9.36 -11.18
CA GLU A 339 0.47 9.69 -12.55
C GLU A 339 1.30 10.82 -13.16
N GLN A 340 1.72 11.76 -12.36
CA GLN A 340 2.57 12.87 -12.81
C GLN A 340 4.02 12.45 -13.06
N GLY A 341 4.40 11.21 -12.74
CA GLY A 341 5.74 10.68 -12.97
C GLY A 341 6.82 11.47 -12.22
N THR A 342 6.50 12.02 -11.06
CA THR A 342 7.41 12.87 -10.29
C THR A 342 8.62 12.07 -9.82
N SER A 343 9.80 12.51 -10.24
CA SER A 343 11.07 12.02 -9.70
C SER A 343 11.12 12.27 -8.18
N LEU A 344 11.83 11.43 -7.44
CA LEU A 344 12.04 11.62 -5.99
C LEU A 344 12.51 13.05 -5.63
N LEU A 345 13.19 13.72 -6.55
CA LEU A 345 13.64 15.11 -6.40
C LEU A 345 12.50 16.14 -6.46
N ALA A 346 11.40 15.83 -7.13
CA ALA A 346 10.22 16.70 -7.18
C ALA A 346 9.33 16.58 -5.92
N LEU A 347 9.55 15.54 -5.11
CA LEU A 347 8.89 15.35 -3.80
C LEU A 347 9.53 16.21 -2.70
N VAL A 348 10.71 16.73 -2.93
CA VAL A 348 11.39 17.60 -1.96
C VAL A 348 11.04 19.04 -2.29
N ASP A 349 10.23 19.65 -1.45
CA ASP A 349 9.96 21.08 -1.54
C ASP A 349 11.29 21.85 -1.57
N PRO A 350 11.59 22.60 -2.62
CA PRO A 350 12.86 23.31 -2.75
C PRO A 350 13.09 24.32 -1.61
N VAL A 351 12.05 24.83 -0.98
CA VAL A 351 12.13 25.71 0.19
C VAL A 351 12.61 24.93 1.41
N SER A 352 12.05 23.73 1.64
CA SER A 352 12.47 22.84 2.74
C SER A 352 13.90 22.34 2.53
N LEU A 353 14.30 22.06 1.30
CA LEU A 353 15.68 21.66 0.95
C LEU A 353 16.66 22.80 1.16
N ALA A 354 16.32 24.01 0.73
CA ALA A 354 17.12 25.21 0.95
C ALA A 354 17.21 25.55 2.45
N GLY A 355 16.11 25.43 3.19
CA GLY A 355 16.08 25.60 4.65
C GLY A 355 16.96 24.61 5.39
N GLY A 356 16.87 23.31 5.02
CA GLY A 356 17.72 22.26 5.58
C GLY A 356 19.21 22.48 5.28
N ALA A 357 19.54 22.85 4.04
CA ALA A 357 20.91 23.18 3.64
C ALA A 357 21.45 24.40 4.39
N ALA A 358 20.65 25.46 4.54
CA ALA A 358 21.03 26.65 5.30
C ALA A 358 21.25 26.33 6.78
N PHE A 359 20.39 25.51 7.38
CA PHE A 359 20.54 25.05 8.76
C PHE A 359 21.82 24.23 8.96
N LEU A 360 22.12 23.32 8.04
CA LEU A 360 23.37 22.52 8.07
C LEU A 360 24.61 23.42 7.93
N ALA A 361 24.57 24.40 7.04
CA ALA A 361 25.65 25.38 6.86
C ALA A 361 25.87 26.20 8.13
N LEU A 362 24.82 26.63 8.82
CA LEU A 362 24.90 27.31 10.11
C LEU A 362 25.53 26.45 11.20
N LEU A 363 25.14 25.18 11.28
CA LEU A 363 25.72 24.23 12.24
C LEU A 363 27.23 24.03 11.99
N LEU A 364 27.63 23.88 10.71
CA LEU A 364 29.04 23.75 10.34
C LEU A 364 29.83 25.02 10.66
N ALA A 365 29.28 26.19 10.38
CA ALA A 365 29.90 27.46 10.72
C ALA A 365 30.05 27.65 12.22
N ALA A 366 29.03 27.34 13.00
CA ALA A 366 29.08 27.35 14.48
C ALA A 366 30.13 26.39 15.02
N GLY A 367 30.19 25.16 14.47
CA GLY A 367 31.20 24.17 14.84
C GLY A 367 32.62 24.65 14.54
N LEU A 368 32.86 25.23 13.36
CA LEU A 368 34.17 25.82 12.99
C LEU A 368 34.56 26.97 13.91
N LEU A 369 33.61 27.85 14.25
CA LEU A 369 33.88 28.95 15.18
C LEU A 369 34.23 28.44 16.57
N LEU A 370 33.54 27.40 17.05
CA LEU A 370 33.81 26.76 18.35
C LEU A 370 35.21 26.15 18.36
N VAL A 371 35.57 25.38 17.32
CA VAL A 371 36.91 24.78 17.18
C VAL A 371 37.98 25.86 17.14
N ARG A 372 37.79 26.93 16.38
CA ARG A 372 38.74 28.09 16.33
C ARG A 372 38.89 28.76 17.70
N LYS A 373 37.78 28.92 18.44
CA LYS A 373 37.81 29.49 19.79
C LYS A 373 38.56 28.57 20.78
N LEU A 374 38.34 27.28 20.72
CA LEU A 374 39.04 26.30 21.55
C LEU A 374 40.53 26.24 21.24
N MET A 375 40.93 26.29 19.97
CA MET A 375 42.36 26.34 19.58
C MET A 375 43.05 27.61 20.05
N ARG A 376 42.36 28.76 20.03
CA ARG A 376 42.91 30.02 20.57
C ARG A 376 43.11 29.97 22.08
N LEU A 377 42.19 29.35 22.81
CA LEU A 377 42.28 29.15 24.25
C LEU A 377 43.41 28.18 24.66
N SER A 378 43.67 27.14 23.85
CA SER A 378 44.75 26.19 24.07
C SER A 378 46.15 26.79 23.80
N SER A 379 46.25 27.76 22.86
CA SER A 379 47.52 28.46 22.54
C SER A 379 47.89 29.59 23.51
N SER A 380 46.95 29.99 24.37
CA SER A 380 47.18 31.01 25.41
C SER A 380 47.45 30.49 26.81
N ALA A 381 47.68 29.20 26.98
CA ALA A 381 48.15 28.64 28.26
C ALA A 381 49.61 29.02 28.51
N PRO A 382 49.94 29.77 29.60
CA PRO A 382 51.34 30.18 29.87
C PRO A 382 52.20 28.98 30.18
N GLY A 383 53.34 28.91 29.46
CA GLY A 383 54.38 27.87 29.66
C GLY A 383 54.80 27.81 31.13
N GLN A 384 54.76 26.65 31.71
CA GLN A 384 55.35 26.39 33.01
C GLN A 384 56.85 26.72 32.98
N ALA A 385 57.22 27.71 33.78
CA ALA A 385 58.61 28.06 34.02
C ALA A 385 59.34 26.87 34.65
N THR A 386 60.31 26.29 33.92
CA THR A 386 61.25 25.33 34.47
C THR A 386 62.16 26.08 35.44
N THR A 387 61.95 25.88 36.72
CA THR A 387 62.94 26.25 37.75
C THR A 387 64.12 25.30 37.64
N LYS A 388 65.23 25.79 37.18
CA LYS A 388 66.57 25.19 37.38
C LYS A 388 66.95 25.44 38.82
N THR A 389 67.12 24.37 39.58
CA THR A 389 67.85 24.35 40.81
C THR A 389 69.34 23.97 40.51
N SER A 390 70.20 24.88 40.91
CA SER A 390 71.64 24.70 40.99
C SER A 390 72.03 23.76 42.12
#